data_d2c4f00f1d0329ea7b983e5aea26c2a8
#
_entry.id   d2c4f00f1d0329ea7b983e5aea26c2a8
#
_cell.length_a   1.000
_cell.length_b   1.000
_cell.length_c   1.000
_cell.angle_alpha   90.00
_cell.angle_beta   90.00
_cell.angle_gamma   90.00
#
_symmetry.space_group_name_H-M   'P 1'
#
loop_
_entity.id
_entity.type
_entity.pdbx_description
1 polymer ?
#
loop_
_entity_poly.entity_id
_entity_poly.type
_entity_poly.pdbx_seq_one_letter_code
_entity_poly.pdbx_strand_id
1 'polypeptide(L)'
;MIRNAFATFGLAVLACLFAVTAAAVRAEETVTIAITIKDQQFEPAELHAPAGKPITLTIKNLNSVAAEFESDTLHVEKVVAPGRDGVVRIRPLEPGRYGFFDDFHRATQGVLVVP
;
A
#
# COMPACT_ATOMS: atom_id res chain seq x y z
N MET A 1 -26.71 -12.07 80.34
CA MET A 1 -25.78 -11.27 79.53
C MET A 1 -25.79 -11.82 78.12
N ILE A 2 -26.36 -11.08 77.23
CA ILE A 2 -26.44 -11.42 75.79
C ILE A 2 -25.27 -10.76 75.10
N ARG A 3 -24.29 -11.60 74.64
CA ARG A 3 -23.22 -11.10 73.80
C ARG A 3 -23.67 -11.16 72.34
N ASN A 4 -23.94 -10.03 71.75
CA ASN A 4 -24.17 -9.95 70.34
C ASN A 4 -22.82 -9.96 69.64
N ALA A 5 -22.51 -11.05 68.99
CA ALA A 5 -21.39 -11.12 68.07
C ALA A 5 -21.87 -10.56 66.71
N PHE A 6 -21.49 -9.36 66.40
CA PHE A 6 -21.65 -8.85 65.05
C PHE A 6 -20.53 -9.44 64.18
N ALA A 7 -20.92 -10.42 63.38
CA ALA A 7 -20.03 -10.90 62.30
C ALA A 7 -20.08 -9.89 61.17
N THR A 8 -19.08 -9.07 61.07
CA THR A 8 -18.88 -8.22 59.89
C THR A 8 -18.44 -9.09 58.74
N PHE A 9 -19.38 -9.42 57.85
CA PHE A 9 -19.03 -9.98 56.56
C PHE A 9 -18.42 -8.87 55.72
N GLY A 10 -17.10 -8.88 55.62
CA GLY A 10 -16.40 -8.05 54.64
C GLY A 10 -16.66 -8.58 53.27
N LEU A 11 -17.49 -7.84 52.50
CA LEU A 11 -17.69 -8.10 51.08
C LEU A 11 -16.42 -7.67 50.36
N ALA A 12 -15.53 -8.61 50.08
CA ALA A 12 -14.40 -8.37 49.21
C ALA A 12 -14.92 -8.25 47.78
N VAL A 13 -15.15 -7.01 47.31
CA VAL A 13 -15.42 -6.73 45.92
C VAL A 13 -14.10 -6.92 45.17
N LEU A 14 -13.95 -8.09 44.56
CA LEU A 14 -12.86 -8.35 43.66
C LEU A 14 -13.15 -7.59 42.35
N ALA A 15 -12.66 -6.36 42.26
CA ALA A 15 -12.71 -5.62 41.02
C ALA A 15 -11.74 -6.28 40.03
N CYS A 16 -12.28 -7.17 39.17
CA CYS A 16 -11.55 -7.64 38.01
C CYS A 16 -11.36 -6.47 37.05
N LEU A 17 -10.20 -5.81 37.12
CA LEU A 17 -9.77 -4.88 36.08
C LEU A 17 -9.49 -5.71 34.82
N PHE A 18 -10.46 -5.76 33.94
CA PHE A 18 -10.20 -6.19 32.57
C PHE A 18 -9.40 -5.07 31.88
N ALA A 19 -8.09 -5.22 31.83
CA ALA A 19 -7.25 -4.39 31.02
C ALA A 19 -7.55 -4.75 29.55
N VAL A 20 -8.41 -3.98 28.91
CA VAL A 20 -8.61 -4.07 27.46
C VAL A 20 -7.38 -3.46 26.81
N THR A 21 -6.42 -4.31 26.45
CA THR A 21 -5.31 -3.89 25.61
C THR A 21 -5.85 -3.70 24.20
N ALA A 22 -6.16 -2.47 23.85
CA ALA A 22 -6.43 -2.12 22.46
C ALA A 22 -5.13 -2.31 21.67
N ALA A 23 -5.05 -3.39 20.87
CA ALA A 23 -3.98 -3.53 19.91
C ALA A 23 -4.10 -2.36 18.92
N ALA A 24 -3.11 -1.46 18.90
CA ALA A 24 -3.05 -0.39 17.93
C ALA A 24 -2.86 -1.03 16.54
N VAL A 25 -3.91 -0.99 15.72
CA VAL A 25 -3.82 -1.37 14.29
C VAL A 25 -2.97 -0.29 13.63
N ARG A 26 -1.70 -0.59 13.37
CA ARG A 26 -0.87 0.28 12.56
C ARG A 26 -1.38 0.18 11.13
N ALA A 27 -1.76 1.32 10.56
CA ALA A 27 -1.96 1.41 9.12
C ALA A 27 -0.66 0.99 8.42
N GLU A 28 -0.75 0.11 7.41
CA GLU A 28 0.39 -0.26 6.60
C GLU A 28 1.00 0.99 5.98
N GLU A 29 2.32 1.10 6.06
CA GLU A 29 3.06 2.19 5.46
C GLU A 29 3.02 2.06 3.94
N THR A 30 2.47 3.08 3.27
CA THR A 30 2.41 3.14 1.81
C THR A 30 3.74 3.63 1.25
N VAL A 31 4.27 2.90 0.28
CA VAL A 31 5.48 3.27 -0.46
C VAL A 31 5.07 4.08 -1.68
N THR A 32 5.70 5.24 -1.88
CA THR A 32 5.49 6.07 -3.06
C THR A 32 6.65 5.93 -4.02
N ILE A 33 6.36 5.61 -5.28
CA ILE A 33 7.34 5.46 -6.35
C ILE A 33 6.93 6.37 -7.51
N ALA A 34 7.90 7.01 -8.14
CA ALA A 34 7.67 7.85 -9.31
C ALA A 34 8.32 7.25 -10.54
N ILE A 35 7.62 7.33 -11.68
CA ILE A 35 8.11 6.95 -12.99
C ILE A 35 7.76 8.04 -13.99
N THR A 36 8.63 8.27 -14.94
CA THR A 36 8.43 9.23 -16.02
C THR A 36 8.37 8.49 -17.36
N ILE A 37 7.51 8.96 -18.25
CA ILE A 37 7.48 8.52 -19.65
C ILE A 37 8.03 9.68 -20.47
N LYS A 38 9.15 9.45 -21.16
CA LYS A 38 9.82 10.42 -21.99
C LYS A 38 10.42 9.73 -23.21
N ASP A 39 10.29 10.34 -24.38
CA ASP A 39 10.79 9.76 -25.63
C ASP A 39 10.32 8.31 -25.82
N GLN A 40 9.08 8.03 -25.44
CA GLN A 40 8.45 6.70 -25.45
C GLN A 40 9.22 5.62 -24.68
N GLN A 41 9.85 6.02 -23.58
CA GLN A 41 10.53 5.13 -22.65
C GLN A 41 10.11 5.42 -21.21
N PHE A 42 10.07 4.39 -20.40
CA PHE A 42 9.94 4.57 -18.96
C PHE A 42 11.31 4.90 -18.34
N GLU A 43 11.33 5.91 -17.49
CA GLU A 43 12.51 6.34 -16.75
C GLU A 43 12.20 6.41 -15.24
N PRO A 44 12.79 5.54 -14.41
CA PRO A 44 13.58 4.36 -14.77
C PRO A 44 12.70 3.24 -15.34
N ALA A 45 13.26 2.37 -16.19
CA ALA A 45 12.56 1.21 -16.72
C ALA A 45 12.48 0.05 -15.73
N GLU A 46 13.29 0.07 -14.70
CA GLU A 46 13.26 -0.88 -13.59
C GLU A 46 12.97 -0.15 -12.29
N LEU A 47 11.85 -0.51 -11.66
CA LEU A 47 11.41 0.00 -10.37
C LEU A 47 11.67 -1.05 -9.30
N HIS A 48 11.86 -0.60 -8.06
CA HIS A 48 12.03 -1.46 -6.89
C HIS A 48 11.06 -1.06 -5.80
N ALA A 49 10.42 -2.06 -5.20
CA ALA A 49 9.52 -1.87 -4.06
C ALA A 49 9.71 -2.99 -3.04
N PRO A 50 9.53 -2.71 -1.74
CA PRO A 50 9.53 -3.76 -0.73
C PRO A 50 8.30 -4.64 -0.85
N ALA A 51 8.45 -5.92 -0.47
CA ALA A 51 7.32 -6.85 -0.39
C ALA A 51 6.34 -6.45 0.72
N GLY A 52 5.07 -6.76 0.53
CA GLY A 52 4.06 -6.69 1.57
C GLY A 52 3.56 -5.28 1.92
N LYS A 53 3.93 -4.26 1.17
CA LYS A 53 3.46 -2.89 1.39
C LYS A 53 2.66 -2.37 0.21
N PRO A 54 1.55 -1.64 0.46
CA PRO A 54 0.82 -0.99 -0.63
C PRO A 54 1.71 0.07 -1.29
N ILE A 55 1.56 0.22 -2.60
CA ILE A 55 2.38 1.12 -3.41
C ILE A 55 1.47 2.16 -4.07
N THR A 56 1.88 3.42 -4.00
CA THR A 56 1.35 4.49 -4.82
C THR A 56 2.37 4.82 -5.89
N LEU A 57 2.03 4.55 -7.14
CA LEU A 57 2.88 4.86 -8.29
C LEU A 57 2.37 6.13 -8.96
N THR A 58 3.24 7.13 -9.03
CA THR A 58 2.98 8.36 -9.77
C THR A 58 3.64 8.27 -11.13
N ILE A 59 2.86 8.47 -12.19
CA ILE A 59 3.31 8.38 -13.57
C ILE A 59 3.26 9.78 -14.19
N LYS A 60 4.39 10.28 -14.60
CA LYS A 60 4.51 11.57 -15.26
C LYS A 60 4.71 11.37 -16.75
N ASN A 61 3.73 11.76 -17.57
CA ASN A 61 3.84 11.65 -19.02
C ASN A 61 4.42 12.95 -19.62
N LEU A 62 5.68 12.90 -20.01
CA LEU A 62 6.36 14.00 -20.68
C LEU A 62 6.30 13.91 -22.21
N ASN A 63 5.65 12.89 -22.76
CA ASN A 63 5.42 12.78 -24.17
C ASN A 63 4.32 13.75 -24.64
N SER A 64 4.30 14.06 -25.92
CA SER A 64 3.25 14.87 -26.56
C SER A 64 1.98 14.09 -26.91
N VAL A 65 1.96 12.78 -26.62
CA VAL A 65 0.83 11.88 -26.84
C VAL A 65 0.43 11.19 -25.53
N ALA A 66 -0.81 10.75 -25.47
CA ALA A 66 -1.28 9.98 -24.31
C ALA A 66 -0.55 8.64 -24.21
N ALA A 67 -0.41 8.15 -22.99
CA ALA A 67 0.09 6.82 -22.67
C ALA A 67 -0.96 6.06 -21.87
N GLU A 68 -0.97 4.74 -22.00
CA GLU A 68 -1.75 3.87 -21.15
C GLU A 68 -0.81 2.94 -20.39
N PHE A 69 -0.62 3.25 -19.13
CA PHE A 69 0.14 2.38 -18.22
C PHE A 69 -0.68 1.14 -17.92
N GLU A 70 -0.18 -0.01 -18.29
CA GLU A 70 -0.88 -1.28 -18.14
C GLU A 70 0.04 -2.37 -17.59
N SER A 71 -0.51 -3.18 -16.69
CA SER A 71 0.15 -4.37 -16.18
C SER A 71 -0.87 -5.43 -15.83
N ASP A 72 -0.78 -6.57 -16.48
CA ASP A 72 -1.63 -7.72 -16.20
C ASP A 72 -1.35 -8.29 -14.80
N THR A 73 -0.08 -8.40 -14.42
CA THR A 73 0.31 -8.98 -13.13
C THR A 73 0.08 -8.05 -11.95
N LEU A 74 0.12 -6.72 -12.16
CA LEU A 74 -0.23 -5.74 -11.14
C LEU A 74 -1.73 -5.44 -11.08
N HIS A 75 -2.49 -5.86 -12.08
CA HIS A 75 -3.92 -5.57 -12.23
C HIS A 75 -4.22 -4.06 -12.24
N VAL A 76 -3.43 -3.32 -13.00
CA VAL A 76 -3.60 -1.88 -13.14
C VAL A 76 -3.67 -1.46 -14.60
N GLU A 77 -4.46 -0.44 -14.85
CA GLU A 77 -4.64 0.20 -16.15
C GLU A 77 -4.92 1.68 -15.92
N LYS A 78 -4.13 2.56 -16.52
CA LYS A 78 -4.28 4.00 -16.34
C LYS A 78 -3.86 4.76 -17.58
N VAL A 79 -4.79 5.51 -18.17
CA VAL A 79 -4.50 6.47 -19.24
C VAL A 79 -3.97 7.75 -18.61
N VAL A 80 -2.84 8.22 -19.11
CA VAL A 80 -2.21 9.47 -18.69
C VAL A 80 -2.11 10.39 -19.91
N ALA A 81 -2.82 11.51 -19.88
CA ALA A 81 -2.80 12.48 -20.96
C ALA A 81 -1.41 13.11 -21.15
N PRO A 82 -1.12 13.68 -22.35
CA PRO A 82 0.16 14.32 -22.60
C PRO A 82 0.44 15.44 -21.59
N GLY A 83 1.64 15.47 -21.03
CA GLY A 83 2.08 16.49 -20.09
C GLY A 83 1.37 16.45 -18.72
N ARG A 84 0.66 15.36 -18.42
CA ARG A 84 -0.07 15.18 -17.16
C ARG A 84 0.53 14.09 -16.31
N ASP A 85 0.12 14.08 -15.05
CA ASP A 85 0.46 13.04 -14.10
C ASP A 85 -0.74 12.10 -13.91
N GLY A 86 -0.45 10.82 -13.73
CA GLY A 86 -1.41 9.81 -13.32
C GLY A 86 -0.96 9.14 -12.04
N VAL A 87 -1.90 8.64 -11.27
CA VAL A 87 -1.62 7.89 -10.04
C VAL A 87 -2.32 6.54 -10.11
N VAL A 88 -1.57 5.49 -9.85
CA VAL A 88 -2.12 4.14 -9.66
C VAL A 88 -1.76 3.62 -8.28
N ARG A 89 -2.70 2.89 -7.69
CA ARG A 89 -2.49 2.19 -6.42
C ARG A 89 -2.31 0.72 -6.71
N ILE A 90 -1.24 0.17 -6.14
CA ILE A 90 -0.87 -1.23 -6.30
C ILE A 90 -0.98 -1.89 -4.93
N ARG A 91 -1.65 -3.05 -4.90
CA ARG A 91 -1.78 -3.87 -3.70
C ARG A 91 -0.41 -4.30 -3.17
N PRO A 92 -0.29 -4.69 -1.89
CA PRO A 92 0.92 -5.37 -1.40
C PRO A 92 1.28 -6.57 -2.28
N LEU A 93 2.55 -6.69 -2.63
CA LEU A 93 3.06 -7.70 -3.57
C LEU A 93 3.96 -8.71 -2.86
N GLU A 94 3.89 -9.94 -3.34
CA GLU A 94 4.87 -10.97 -3.05
C GLU A 94 6.18 -10.68 -3.78
N PRO A 95 7.33 -11.24 -3.33
CA PRO A 95 8.57 -11.17 -4.08
C PRO A 95 8.40 -11.67 -5.52
N GLY A 96 8.95 -10.94 -6.47
CA GLY A 96 8.83 -11.28 -7.89
C GLY A 96 9.12 -10.12 -8.82
N ARG A 97 8.89 -10.37 -10.09
CA ARG A 97 9.05 -9.40 -11.17
C ARG A 97 7.70 -9.18 -11.84
N TYR A 98 7.30 -7.92 -11.93
CA TYR A 98 5.98 -7.51 -12.42
C TYR A 98 6.18 -6.59 -13.62
N GLY A 99 5.91 -7.10 -14.81
CA GLY A 99 6.05 -6.33 -16.04
C GLY A 99 4.93 -5.32 -16.22
N PHE A 100 5.25 -4.20 -16.83
CA PHE A 100 4.29 -3.19 -17.26
C PHE A 100 4.69 -2.61 -18.61
N PHE A 101 3.78 -1.99 -19.29
CA PHE A 101 4.00 -1.44 -20.62
C PHE A 101 3.03 -0.28 -20.90
N ASP A 102 3.32 0.47 -21.96
CA ASP A 102 2.39 1.45 -22.52
C ASP A 102 1.56 0.77 -23.60
N ASP A 103 0.27 0.56 -23.36
CA ASP A 103 -0.59 -0.15 -24.32
C ASP A 103 -0.78 0.60 -25.65
N PHE A 104 -0.59 1.91 -25.64
CA PHE A 104 -0.60 2.70 -26.86
C PHE A 104 0.71 2.61 -27.65
N HIS A 105 1.80 2.18 -26.99
CA HIS A 105 3.14 2.04 -27.55
C HIS A 105 3.81 0.81 -26.92
N ARG A 106 3.44 -0.36 -27.37
CA ARG A 106 3.78 -1.64 -26.70
C ARG A 106 5.27 -1.96 -26.61
N ALA A 107 6.12 -1.32 -27.43
CA ALA A 107 7.57 -1.42 -27.30
C ALA A 107 8.10 -0.70 -26.05
N THR A 108 7.33 0.19 -25.46
CA THR A 108 7.65 0.88 -24.21
C THR A 108 7.29 -0.02 -23.03
N GLN A 109 8.31 -0.58 -22.39
CA GLN A 109 8.15 -1.60 -21.35
C GLN A 109 9.04 -1.32 -20.15
N GLY A 110 8.62 -1.81 -19.01
CA GLY A 110 9.37 -1.76 -17.76
C GLY A 110 9.03 -2.92 -16.85
N VAL A 111 9.67 -2.96 -15.70
CA VAL A 111 9.46 -3.99 -14.69
C VAL A 111 9.55 -3.42 -13.28
N LEU A 112 8.67 -3.87 -12.42
CA LEU A 112 8.74 -3.64 -10.98
C LEU A 112 9.31 -4.89 -10.33
N VAL A 113 10.42 -4.71 -9.61
CA VAL A 113 11.11 -5.79 -8.90
C VAL A 113 10.83 -5.69 -7.41
N VAL A 114 10.35 -6.78 -6.84
CA VAL A 114 10.13 -6.92 -5.39
C VAL A 114 11.09 -8.01 -4.90
N PRO A 115 12.06 -7.65 -4.08
CA PRO A 115 13.03 -8.60 -3.56
C PRO A 115 12.46 -9.57 -2.54
#